data_ba6b3d120b385c1332c9ae5a992381de
#
_entry.id   ba6b3d120b385c1332c9ae5a992381de
#
_cell.length_a   1.000
_cell.length_b   1.000
_cell.length_c   1.000
_cell.angle_alpha   90.00
_cell.angle_beta   90.00
_cell.angle_gamma   90.00
#
_symmetry.space_group_name_H-M   'P 1'
#
loop_
_entity.id
_entity.type
_entity.pdbx_description
1 polymer ?
#
loop_
_entity_poly.entity_id
_entity_poly.type
_entity_poly.pdbx_seq_one_letter_code
_entity_poly.pdbx_strand_id
1 'polypeptide(L)'
;MSVPSIPIVFSHANSFPASTYGVLFKSLKARGFAVRAIEKFGHDPQYPVTDNWPHLVQQLIDFTQAVVDKAGEPVFLLGHSFGGFVSLMAAALAPTLARDVLLIDSPILGGWRATTLGVIKSAQMVGSVSPGATSQRRRTHWADAEAALEHFRHKKAFAKWDPLVLRDYIAHGTHDEGRGEDRKRVLSFDRAVETTIYNTLPDNLDSLLKRHPVKCPVSFIGGTHSAEMKQVGMAMTEKITHGRIMLIDGSHLFPMEKPLATAAAIEASLLCMPGVV
;
A
#
# COMPACT_ATOMS: atom_id res chain seq x y z
N MET A 1 23.06 -24.99 -4.73
CA MET A 1 21.86 -24.53 -5.46
C MET A 1 21.14 -23.58 -4.53
N SER A 2 20.87 -22.34 -4.96
CA SER A 2 20.06 -21.41 -4.16
C SER A 2 18.62 -21.93 -4.15
N VAL A 3 18.01 -21.99 -2.96
CA VAL A 3 16.58 -22.28 -2.82
C VAL A 3 15.81 -21.26 -3.69
N PRO A 4 14.89 -21.70 -4.57
CA PRO A 4 14.09 -20.79 -5.36
C PRO A 4 13.36 -19.82 -4.42
N SER A 5 13.55 -18.53 -4.64
CA SER A 5 12.91 -17.50 -3.81
C SER A 5 11.49 -17.27 -4.31
N ILE A 6 10.53 -17.28 -3.38
CA ILE A 6 9.09 -17.08 -3.66
C ILE A 6 8.86 -15.62 -4.11
N PRO A 7 8.33 -15.37 -5.32
CA PRO A 7 8.17 -14.02 -5.84
C PRO A 7 6.98 -13.28 -5.20
N ILE A 8 7.25 -12.09 -4.70
CA ILE A 8 6.24 -11.16 -4.15
C ILE A 8 6.31 -9.85 -4.95
N VAL A 9 5.14 -9.33 -5.33
CA VAL A 9 4.97 -7.94 -5.77
C VAL A 9 4.26 -7.18 -4.65
N PHE A 10 4.94 -6.15 -4.13
CA PHE A 10 4.44 -5.34 -3.01
C PHE A 10 4.01 -3.95 -3.49
N SER A 11 2.81 -3.53 -3.11
CA SER A 11 2.24 -2.22 -3.36
C SER A 11 2.21 -1.39 -2.06
N HIS A 12 2.88 -0.25 -2.07
CA HIS A 12 3.03 0.62 -0.90
C HIS A 12 1.74 1.38 -0.54
N ALA A 13 1.64 1.89 0.68
CA ALA A 13 0.58 2.82 1.08
C ALA A 13 0.81 4.19 0.42
N ASN A 14 -0.28 4.93 0.16
CA ASN A 14 -0.17 6.30 -0.36
C ASN A 14 0.76 7.15 0.52
N SER A 15 1.55 8.01 -0.07
CA SER A 15 2.55 8.89 0.59
C SER A 15 3.89 8.26 0.93
N PHE A 16 4.03 6.93 0.88
CA PHE A 16 5.24 6.24 1.32
C PHE A 16 5.86 5.47 0.15
N PRO A 17 7.00 5.93 -0.42
CA PRO A 17 7.72 5.16 -1.43
C PRO A 17 8.03 3.74 -0.95
N ALA A 18 8.10 2.78 -1.87
CA ALA A 18 8.33 1.37 -1.51
C ALA A 18 9.62 1.15 -0.70
N SER A 19 10.65 1.95 -0.96
CA SER A 19 11.91 1.93 -0.19
C SER A 19 11.74 2.26 1.30
N THR A 20 10.63 2.88 1.72
CA THR A 20 10.28 3.07 3.14
C THR A 20 10.12 1.73 3.88
N TYR A 21 9.77 0.68 3.17
CA TYR A 21 9.57 -0.68 3.71
C TYR A 21 10.87 -1.51 3.72
N GLY A 22 12.05 -0.88 3.64
CA GLY A 22 13.34 -1.56 3.52
C GLY A 22 13.60 -2.61 4.60
N VAL A 23 13.27 -2.32 5.87
CA VAL A 23 13.40 -3.25 6.99
C VAL A 23 12.50 -4.47 6.81
N LEU A 24 11.23 -4.26 6.42
CA LEU A 24 10.28 -5.31 6.11
C LEU A 24 10.78 -6.19 4.95
N PHE A 25 11.24 -5.58 3.85
CA PHE A 25 11.73 -6.31 2.68
C PHE A 25 12.99 -7.12 2.97
N LYS A 26 13.92 -6.60 3.78
CA LYS A 26 15.10 -7.36 4.25
C LYS A 26 14.68 -8.59 5.05
N SER A 27 13.70 -8.44 5.94
CA SER A 27 13.17 -9.56 6.74
C SER A 27 12.48 -10.62 5.88
N LEU A 28 11.67 -10.21 4.90
CA LEU A 28 11.03 -11.12 3.93
C LEU A 28 12.07 -11.85 3.08
N LYS A 29 13.12 -11.14 2.62
CA LYS A 29 14.22 -11.76 1.87
C LYS A 29 14.95 -12.83 2.69
N ALA A 30 15.21 -12.58 3.97
CA ALA A 30 15.82 -13.54 4.87
C ALA A 30 14.95 -14.79 5.11
N ARG A 31 13.64 -14.70 4.83
CA ARG A 31 12.65 -15.78 4.91
C ARG A 31 12.41 -16.48 3.56
N GLY A 32 13.22 -16.20 2.54
CA GLY A 32 13.14 -16.86 1.24
C GLY A 32 12.23 -16.18 0.21
N PHE A 33 11.75 -14.96 0.46
CA PHE A 33 10.92 -14.23 -0.49
C PHE A 33 11.73 -13.26 -1.36
N ALA A 34 11.36 -13.14 -2.64
CA ALA A 34 11.91 -12.15 -3.57
C ALA A 34 10.91 -11.01 -3.76
N VAL A 35 11.07 -9.93 -3.00
CA VAL A 35 10.16 -8.77 -3.09
C VAL A 35 10.55 -7.88 -4.25
N ARG A 36 9.56 -7.52 -5.07
CA ARG A 36 9.59 -6.49 -6.10
C ARG A 36 8.50 -5.47 -5.80
N ALA A 37 8.74 -4.20 -6.09
CA ALA A 37 7.78 -3.13 -5.82
C ALA A 37 7.93 -1.99 -6.82
N ILE A 38 6.81 -1.35 -7.17
CA ILE A 38 6.80 -0.03 -7.81
C ILE A 38 7.19 0.98 -6.73
N GLU A 39 8.21 1.81 -7.00
CA GLU A 39 8.74 2.74 -6.01
C GLU A 39 7.73 3.81 -5.61
N LYS A 40 7.02 4.40 -6.59
CA LYS A 40 5.98 5.41 -6.35
C LYS A 40 4.86 5.29 -7.37
N PHE A 41 3.67 4.92 -6.96
CA PHE A 41 2.49 5.00 -7.81
C PHE A 41 2.13 6.45 -8.13
N GLY A 42 1.57 6.67 -9.34
CA GLY A 42 1.07 7.97 -9.78
C GLY A 42 2.14 8.99 -10.17
N HIS A 43 3.43 8.60 -10.21
CA HIS A 43 4.54 9.46 -10.63
C HIS A 43 5.02 9.17 -12.05
N ASP A 44 4.52 8.13 -12.67
CA ASP A 44 4.77 7.82 -14.08
C ASP A 44 3.67 8.47 -14.94
N PRO A 45 4.01 9.37 -15.88
CA PRO A 45 3.02 10.04 -16.73
C PRO A 45 2.22 9.08 -17.63
N GLN A 46 2.71 7.86 -17.87
CA GLN A 46 1.98 6.82 -18.60
C GLN A 46 0.78 6.29 -17.80
N TYR A 47 0.80 6.43 -16.47
CA TYR A 47 -0.24 5.94 -15.57
C TYR A 47 -0.77 7.07 -14.68
N PRO A 48 -1.51 8.04 -15.25
CA PRO A 48 -2.01 9.19 -14.50
C PRO A 48 -3.00 8.78 -13.41
N VAL A 49 -3.06 9.54 -12.33
CA VAL A 49 -4.05 9.34 -11.28
C VAL A 49 -5.40 9.90 -11.74
N THR A 50 -6.36 9.00 -11.95
CA THR A 50 -7.72 9.34 -12.34
C THR A 50 -8.72 8.65 -11.43
N ASP A 51 -10.00 9.00 -11.53
CA ASP A 51 -11.05 8.47 -10.67
C ASP A 51 -11.12 6.94 -10.73
N ASN A 52 -11.29 6.30 -9.57
CA ASN A 52 -11.29 4.84 -9.42
C ASN A 52 -9.96 4.14 -9.79
N TRP A 53 -8.87 4.85 -10.06
CA TRP A 53 -7.49 4.39 -10.25
C TRP A 53 -7.23 3.38 -11.38
N PRO A 54 -7.92 3.41 -12.53
CA PRO A 54 -7.73 2.40 -13.58
C PRO A 54 -6.28 2.34 -14.09
N HIS A 55 -5.62 3.48 -14.22
CA HIS A 55 -4.23 3.53 -14.71
C HIS A 55 -3.22 3.05 -13.66
N LEU A 56 -3.45 3.30 -12.37
CA LEU A 56 -2.59 2.78 -11.30
C LEU A 56 -2.71 1.25 -11.20
N VAL A 57 -3.91 0.72 -11.41
CA VAL A 57 -4.15 -0.73 -11.49
C VAL A 57 -3.45 -1.31 -12.73
N GLN A 58 -3.52 -0.64 -13.89
CA GLN A 58 -2.81 -1.06 -15.08
C GLN A 58 -1.29 -1.03 -14.88
N GLN A 59 -0.74 0.01 -14.23
CA GLN A 59 0.68 0.07 -13.87
C GLN A 59 1.11 -1.15 -13.06
N LEU A 60 0.29 -1.57 -12.07
CA LEU A 60 0.59 -2.77 -11.29
C LEU A 60 0.48 -4.04 -12.14
N ILE A 61 -0.51 -4.15 -13.01
CA ILE A 61 -0.67 -5.30 -13.92
C ILE A 61 0.57 -5.44 -14.81
N ASP A 62 1.00 -4.37 -15.49
CA ASP A 62 2.15 -4.37 -16.41
C ASP A 62 3.45 -4.71 -15.65
N PHE A 63 3.65 -4.11 -14.47
CA PHE A 63 4.77 -4.43 -13.61
C PHE A 63 4.77 -5.90 -13.16
N THR A 64 3.60 -6.41 -12.75
CA THR A 64 3.46 -7.80 -12.30
C THR A 64 3.67 -8.78 -13.43
N GLN A 65 3.18 -8.48 -14.64
CA GLN A 65 3.41 -9.31 -15.83
C GLN A 65 4.91 -9.48 -16.07
N ALA A 66 5.70 -8.41 -16.03
CA ALA A 66 7.15 -8.49 -16.20
C ALA A 66 7.85 -9.33 -15.11
N VAL A 67 7.30 -9.35 -13.89
CA VAL A 67 7.81 -10.22 -12.81
C VAL A 67 7.43 -11.67 -13.06
N VAL A 68 6.19 -11.95 -13.46
CA VAL A 68 5.68 -13.30 -13.81
C VAL A 68 6.47 -13.88 -14.98
N ASP A 69 6.69 -13.10 -16.04
CA ASP A 69 7.47 -13.55 -17.22
C ASP A 69 8.89 -13.97 -16.83
N LYS A 70 9.50 -13.28 -15.86
CA LYS A 70 10.82 -13.62 -15.35
C LYS A 70 10.83 -14.79 -14.37
N ALA A 71 9.77 -14.90 -13.54
CA ALA A 71 9.66 -15.96 -12.53
C ALA A 71 9.18 -17.29 -13.13
N GLY A 72 8.43 -17.26 -14.24
CA GLY A 72 7.79 -18.41 -14.87
C GLY A 72 6.54 -18.90 -14.13
N GLU A 73 6.06 -18.17 -13.11
CA GLU A 73 4.92 -18.54 -12.30
C GLU A 73 4.16 -17.31 -11.78
N PRO A 74 2.86 -17.42 -11.43
CA PRO A 74 2.12 -16.35 -10.77
C PRO A 74 2.74 -15.96 -9.44
N VAL A 75 2.61 -14.68 -9.08
CA VAL A 75 3.23 -14.09 -7.89
C VAL A 75 2.24 -13.84 -6.76
N PHE A 76 2.73 -13.67 -5.54
CA PHE A 76 1.95 -13.13 -4.44
C PHE A 76 1.83 -11.61 -4.58
N LEU A 77 0.60 -11.08 -4.60
CA LEU A 77 0.33 -9.65 -4.59
C LEU A 77 0.07 -9.19 -3.15
N LEU A 78 0.95 -8.40 -2.60
CA LEU A 78 0.82 -7.82 -1.27
C LEU A 78 0.62 -6.31 -1.37
N GLY A 79 -0.32 -5.77 -0.60
CA GLY A 79 -0.52 -4.32 -0.61
C GLY A 79 -0.93 -3.75 0.72
N HIS A 80 -0.28 -2.64 1.11
CA HIS A 80 -0.61 -1.91 2.32
C HIS A 80 -1.53 -0.73 2.01
N SER A 81 -2.66 -0.65 2.72
CA SER A 81 -3.61 0.48 2.58
C SER A 81 -4.05 0.66 1.11
N PHE A 82 -3.79 1.81 0.48
CA PHE A 82 -3.97 2.06 -0.95
C PHE A 82 -3.46 0.91 -1.82
N GLY A 83 -2.25 0.41 -1.52
CA GLY A 83 -1.63 -0.68 -2.27
C GLY A 83 -2.44 -1.98 -2.24
N GLY A 84 -3.17 -2.25 -1.15
CA GLY A 84 -4.04 -3.43 -1.06
C GLY A 84 -5.24 -3.34 -2.00
N PHE A 85 -5.84 -2.16 -2.15
CA PHE A 85 -6.92 -1.95 -3.12
C PHE A 85 -6.44 -2.15 -4.55
N VAL A 86 -5.29 -1.55 -4.91
CA VAL A 86 -4.71 -1.70 -6.26
C VAL A 86 -4.35 -3.16 -6.54
N SER A 87 -3.79 -3.88 -5.55
CA SER A 87 -3.46 -5.31 -5.66
C SER A 87 -4.71 -6.18 -5.87
N LEU A 88 -5.78 -5.93 -5.12
CA LEU A 88 -7.04 -6.65 -5.24
C LEU A 88 -7.69 -6.42 -6.62
N MET A 89 -7.70 -5.16 -7.08
CA MET A 89 -8.24 -4.81 -8.39
C MET A 89 -7.41 -5.41 -9.54
N ALA A 90 -6.09 -5.41 -9.43
CA ALA A 90 -5.19 -6.04 -10.39
C ALA A 90 -5.43 -7.55 -10.49
N ALA A 91 -5.56 -8.25 -9.35
CA ALA A 91 -5.87 -9.68 -9.32
C ALA A 91 -7.25 -10.01 -9.92
N ALA A 92 -8.22 -9.11 -9.76
CA ALA A 92 -9.55 -9.26 -10.37
C ALA A 92 -9.52 -9.10 -11.89
N LEU A 93 -8.73 -8.15 -12.41
CA LEU A 93 -8.65 -7.82 -13.84
C LEU A 93 -7.66 -8.70 -14.59
N ALA A 94 -6.59 -9.18 -13.94
CA ALA A 94 -5.57 -10.05 -14.52
C ALA A 94 -5.34 -11.30 -13.65
N PRO A 95 -6.32 -12.22 -13.57
CA PRO A 95 -6.34 -13.31 -12.59
C PRO A 95 -5.21 -14.34 -12.78
N THR A 96 -4.57 -14.40 -13.94
CA THR A 96 -3.46 -15.33 -14.22
C THR A 96 -2.14 -14.86 -13.60
N LEU A 97 -2.03 -13.61 -13.17
CA LEU A 97 -0.79 -13.04 -12.61
C LEU A 97 -0.66 -13.28 -11.10
N ALA A 98 -1.80 -13.43 -10.42
CA ALA A 98 -1.84 -13.52 -8.97
C ALA A 98 -2.04 -14.96 -8.49
N ARG A 99 -1.07 -15.47 -7.72
CA ARG A 99 -1.20 -16.72 -6.96
C ARG A 99 -2.08 -16.51 -5.74
N ASP A 100 -1.98 -15.33 -5.10
CA ASP A 100 -2.66 -14.95 -3.89
C ASP A 100 -2.65 -13.43 -3.71
N VAL A 101 -3.61 -12.88 -2.94
CA VAL A 101 -3.65 -11.47 -2.55
C VAL A 101 -3.63 -11.33 -1.05
N LEU A 102 -2.66 -10.60 -0.50
CA LEU A 102 -2.61 -10.25 0.91
C LEU A 102 -2.86 -8.75 1.11
N LEU A 103 -3.97 -8.44 1.76
CA LEU A 103 -4.37 -7.09 2.13
C LEU A 103 -3.76 -6.73 3.50
N ILE A 104 -2.89 -5.74 3.54
CA ILE A 104 -2.25 -5.26 4.77
C ILE A 104 -2.94 -3.96 5.18
N ASP A 105 -3.75 -4.03 6.21
CA ASP A 105 -4.61 -2.94 6.71
C ASP A 105 -5.36 -2.16 5.60
N SER A 106 -5.91 -2.91 4.66
CA SER A 106 -6.69 -2.41 3.53
C SER A 106 -8.14 -2.91 3.64
N PRO A 107 -8.91 -2.45 4.64
CA PRO A 107 -10.28 -2.91 4.85
C PRO A 107 -11.17 -2.51 3.68
N ILE A 108 -11.92 -3.44 3.12
CA ILE A 108 -12.70 -3.24 1.90
C ILE A 108 -14.04 -2.59 2.21
N LEU A 109 -14.27 -1.44 1.59
CA LEU A 109 -15.53 -0.71 1.66
C LEU A 109 -16.56 -1.37 0.73
N GLY A 110 -17.72 -1.69 1.27
CA GLY A 110 -18.79 -2.35 0.49
C GLY A 110 -20.18 -1.82 0.80
N GLY A 111 -21.15 -2.20 -0.05
CA GLY A 111 -22.55 -1.88 0.15
C GLY A 111 -22.86 -0.39 0.10
N TRP A 112 -23.81 0.06 0.95
CA TRP A 112 -24.27 1.46 0.98
C TRP A 112 -23.17 2.48 1.30
N ARG A 113 -22.09 2.09 1.99
CA ARG A 113 -20.97 2.99 2.31
C ARG A 113 -20.17 3.34 1.05
N ALA A 114 -19.99 2.41 0.12
CA ALA A 114 -19.38 2.70 -1.19
C ALA A 114 -20.26 3.64 -2.02
N THR A 115 -21.59 3.45 -1.97
CA THR A 115 -22.55 4.34 -2.63
C THR A 115 -22.50 5.75 -2.03
N THR A 116 -22.41 5.86 -0.69
CA THR A 116 -22.27 7.17 0.00
C THR A 116 -20.96 7.86 -0.42
N LEU A 117 -19.86 7.13 -0.53
CA LEU A 117 -18.59 7.69 -1.03
C LEU A 117 -18.75 8.24 -2.46
N GLY A 118 -19.44 7.51 -3.34
CA GLY A 118 -19.71 7.96 -4.71
C GLY A 118 -20.55 9.27 -4.72
N VAL A 119 -21.55 9.40 -3.86
CA VAL A 119 -22.34 10.63 -3.71
C VAL A 119 -21.47 11.78 -3.21
N ILE A 120 -20.63 11.56 -2.20
CA ILE A 120 -19.71 12.59 -1.66
C ILE A 120 -18.74 13.06 -2.75
N LYS A 121 -18.18 12.15 -3.53
CA LYS A 121 -17.29 12.45 -4.66
C LYS A 121 -18.02 13.28 -5.72
N SER A 122 -19.23 12.87 -6.13
CA SER A 122 -20.04 13.59 -7.11
C SER A 122 -20.39 15.00 -6.68
N ALA A 123 -20.55 15.24 -5.38
CA ALA A 123 -20.75 16.55 -4.79
C ALA A 123 -19.45 17.35 -4.62
N GLN A 124 -18.31 16.86 -5.07
CA GLN A 124 -16.98 17.47 -4.87
C GLN A 124 -16.60 17.74 -3.41
N MET A 125 -17.16 17.00 -2.47
CA MET A 125 -16.93 17.17 -1.03
C MET A 125 -15.78 16.32 -0.49
N VAL A 126 -15.15 15.49 -1.31
CA VAL A 126 -14.11 14.54 -0.89
C VAL A 126 -12.94 15.27 -0.21
N GLY A 127 -12.49 16.39 -0.78
CA GLY A 127 -11.37 17.15 -0.23
C GLY A 127 -11.57 17.73 1.17
N SER A 128 -12.81 17.89 1.62
CA SER A 128 -13.12 18.39 2.97
C SER A 128 -13.28 17.28 4.01
N VAL A 129 -13.55 16.03 3.58
CA VAL A 129 -13.88 14.90 4.45
C VAL A 129 -12.76 13.83 4.42
N SER A 130 -11.99 13.77 3.34
CA SER A 130 -10.93 12.77 3.15
C SER A 130 -9.57 13.21 3.72
N PRO A 131 -8.61 12.28 3.87
CA PRO A 131 -7.21 12.58 4.17
C PRO A 131 -6.56 13.56 3.17
N GLY A 132 -7.15 13.77 1.99
CA GLY A 132 -6.68 14.71 0.97
C GLY A 132 -6.56 16.15 1.50
N ALA A 133 -7.48 16.61 2.35
CA ALA A 133 -7.37 17.94 2.97
C ALA A 133 -6.14 18.07 3.90
N THR A 134 -5.76 17.00 4.55
CA THR A 134 -4.55 16.94 5.39
C THR A 134 -3.28 16.89 4.51
N SER A 135 -3.28 16.12 3.43
CA SER A 135 -2.15 16.03 2.52
C SER A 135 -1.85 17.35 1.84
N GLN A 136 -2.86 18.13 1.44
CA GLN A 136 -2.70 19.46 0.85
C GLN A 136 -1.93 20.45 1.74
N ARG A 137 -2.01 20.31 3.05
CA ARG A 137 -1.37 21.19 4.04
C ARG A 137 -0.04 20.64 4.53
N ARG A 138 0.40 19.49 4.02
CA ARG A 138 1.62 18.82 4.44
C ARG A 138 2.85 19.65 4.11
N ARG A 139 3.76 19.78 5.06
CA ARG A 139 5.10 20.36 4.83
C ARG A 139 5.87 19.52 3.82
N THR A 140 6.48 20.16 2.84
CA THR A 140 7.16 19.50 1.72
C THR A 140 8.66 19.74 1.68
N HIS A 141 9.21 20.64 2.52
CA HIS A 141 10.62 20.98 2.52
C HIS A 141 11.16 21.30 3.91
N TRP A 142 12.43 21.03 4.11
CA TRP A 142 13.20 21.23 5.34
C TRP A 142 14.59 21.74 4.97
N ALA A 143 15.36 22.26 5.93
CA ALA A 143 16.72 22.71 5.72
C ALA A 143 17.64 21.56 5.23
N ASP A 144 17.52 20.41 5.90
CA ASP A 144 18.33 19.21 5.63
C ASP A 144 17.59 17.93 6.07
N ALA A 145 18.27 16.79 5.98
CA ALA A 145 17.72 15.50 6.37
C ALA A 145 17.48 15.38 7.88
N GLU A 146 18.33 16.02 8.71
CA GLU A 146 18.15 15.98 10.17
C GLU A 146 16.92 16.79 10.59
N ALA A 147 16.73 17.98 10.02
CA ALA A 147 15.53 18.78 10.23
C ALA A 147 14.26 18.06 9.78
N ALA A 148 14.33 17.26 8.70
CA ALA A 148 13.22 16.40 8.27
C ALA A 148 12.99 15.27 9.28
N LEU A 149 14.03 14.57 9.73
CA LEU A 149 13.95 13.50 10.73
C LEU A 149 13.32 14.01 12.03
N GLU A 150 13.79 15.14 12.53
CA GLU A 150 13.26 15.75 13.76
C GLU A 150 11.79 16.14 13.61
N HIS A 151 11.42 16.73 12.46
CA HIS A 151 10.02 17.05 12.17
C HIS A 151 9.12 15.81 12.20
N PHE A 152 9.52 14.69 11.55
CA PHE A 152 8.68 13.50 11.49
C PHE A 152 8.65 12.75 12.82
N ARG A 153 9.76 12.68 13.56
CA ARG A 153 9.84 12.06 14.89
C ARG A 153 8.78 12.59 15.86
N HIS A 154 8.47 13.88 15.80
CA HIS A 154 7.46 14.53 16.64
C HIS A 154 6.02 14.46 16.11
N LYS A 155 5.81 13.90 14.92
CA LYS A 155 4.44 13.71 14.40
C LYS A 155 3.80 12.46 14.98
N LYS A 156 2.56 12.60 15.50
CA LYS A 156 1.81 11.49 16.12
C LYS A 156 1.78 10.22 15.25
N ALA A 157 1.63 10.37 13.93
CA ALA A 157 1.58 9.24 13.00
C ALA A 157 2.90 8.48 12.89
N PHE A 158 4.04 9.10 13.22
CA PHE A 158 5.38 8.53 13.14
C PHE A 158 5.99 8.15 14.49
N ALA A 159 5.34 8.57 15.59
CA ALA A 159 5.90 8.46 16.94
C ALA A 159 6.13 7.00 17.39
N LYS A 160 5.43 6.04 16.77
CA LYS A 160 5.55 4.61 17.07
C LYS A 160 6.35 3.83 16.03
N TRP A 161 6.87 4.51 15.00
CA TRP A 161 7.62 3.82 13.95
C TRP A 161 8.93 3.25 14.49
N ASP A 162 9.32 2.11 13.94
CA ASP A 162 10.68 1.59 14.13
C ASP A 162 11.69 2.65 13.68
N PRO A 163 12.73 2.96 14.49
CA PRO A 163 13.71 3.99 14.17
C PRO A 163 14.43 3.75 12.84
N LEU A 164 14.66 2.49 12.44
CA LEU A 164 15.26 2.15 11.15
C LEU A 164 14.31 2.45 9.98
N VAL A 165 13.02 2.16 10.14
CA VAL A 165 12.00 2.48 9.13
C VAL A 165 11.85 4.00 8.96
N LEU A 166 11.90 4.76 10.07
CA LEU A 166 11.86 6.22 9.99
C LEU A 166 13.09 6.76 9.26
N ARG A 167 14.28 6.19 9.49
CA ARG A 167 15.49 6.54 8.73
C ARG A 167 15.37 6.18 7.25
N ASP A 168 14.85 5.01 6.90
CA ASP A 168 14.58 4.62 5.51
C ASP A 168 13.62 5.62 4.86
N TYR A 169 12.57 6.06 5.58
CA TYR A 169 11.65 7.08 5.09
C TYR A 169 12.34 8.43 4.85
N ILE A 170 13.23 8.88 5.73
CA ILE A 170 14.01 10.11 5.50
C ILE A 170 14.97 9.94 4.33
N ALA A 171 15.60 8.78 4.19
CA ALA A 171 16.56 8.52 3.11
C ALA A 171 15.89 8.48 1.72
N HIS A 172 14.73 7.84 1.60
CA HIS A 172 14.06 7.54 0.33
C HIS A 172 12.78 8.36 0.09
N GLY A 173 12.03 8.65 1.15
CA GLY A 173 10.82 9.48 1.11
C GLY A 173 11.10 10.98 1.02
N THR A 174 12.36 11.38 1.16
CA THR A 174 12.83 12.74 0.93
C THR A 174 14.15 12.72 0.15
N HIS A 175 14.51 13.81 -0.52
CA HIS A 175 15.78 13.97 -1.24
C HIS A 175 16.27 15.43 -1.19
N ASP A 176 17.53 15.64 -1.51
CA ASP A 176 18.10 16.99 -1.57
C ASP A 176 17.80 17.62 -2.93
N GLU A 177 17.37 18.87 -2.93
CA GLU A 177 17.13 19.72 -4.10
C GLU A 177 17.90 21.03 -3.97
N GLY A 178 18.36 21.61 -5.09
CA GLY A 178 19.18 22.82 -5.10
C GLY A 178 20.66 22.56 -4.88
N ARG A 179 21.47 23.65 -4.85
CA ARG A 179 22.91 23.61 -4.65
C ARG A 179 23.36 24.76 -3.73
N GLY A 180 24.47 24.60 -3.02
CA GLY A 180 25.01 25.61 -2.15
C GLY A 180 24.01 26.05 -1.06
N GLU A 181 23.83 27.37 -0.92
CA GLU A 181 22.93 27.96 0.09
C GLU A 181 21.43 27.69 -0.20
N ASP A 182 21.06 27.42 -1.48
CA ASP A 182 19.70 27.09 -1.87
C ASP A 182 19.34 25.61 -1.66
N ARG A 183 20.28 24.79 -1.16
CA ARG A 183 20.04 23.38 -0.90
C ARG A 183 19.00 23.21 0.19
N LYS A 184 17.99 22.40 -0.09
CA LYS A 184 16.91 22.03 0.84
C LYS A 184 16.56 20.55 0.70
N ARG A 185 16.03 19.96 1.75
CA ARG A 185 15.46 18.62 1.75
C ARG A 185 13.99 18.71 1.36
N VAL A 186 13.53 17.91 0.37
CA VAL A 186 12.16 17.94 -0.12
C VAL A 186 11.52 16.55 -0.09
N LEU A 187 10.16 16.47 -0.09
CA LEU A 187 9.46 15.20 -0.22
C LEU A 187 9.70 14.58 -1.59
N SER A 188 10.02 13.28 -1.61
CA SER A 188 10.13 12.50 -2.86
C SER A 188 8.78 12.09 -3.43
N PHE A 189 7.76 11.93 -2.58
CA PHE A 189 6.40 11.68 -3.01
C PHE A 189 5.68 13.02 -3.21
N ASP A 190 5.25 13.28 -4.45
CA ASP A 190 4.58 14.55 -4.78
C ASP A 190 3.27 14.68 -3.98
N ARG A 191 3.12 15.81 -3.30
CA ARG A 191 1.95 16.11 -2.48
C ARG A 191 0.67 16.24 -3.31
N ALA A 192 0.75 16.74 -4.55
CA ALA A 192 -0.41 16.83 -5.42
C ALA A 192 -0.87 15.44 -5.87
N VAL A 193 0.06 14.54 -6.20
CA VAL A 193 -0.22 13.14 -6.50
C VAL A 193 -0.85 12.45 -5.28
N GLU A 194 -0.26 12.60 -4.10
CA GLU A 194 -0.80 12.07 -2.84
C GLU A 194 -2.26 12.51 -2.64
N THR A 195 -2.53 13.80 -2.79
CA THR A 195 -3.86 14.38 -2.62
C THR A 195 -4.84 13.85 -3.66
N THR A 196 -4.41 13.75 -4.92
CA THR A 196 -5.26 13.25 -6.00
C THR A 196 -5.64 11.78 -5.76
N ILE A 197 -4.71 10.93 -5.31
CA ILE A 197 -5.02 9.54 -4.93
C ILE A 197 -6.12 9.50 -3.87
N TYR A 198 -6.05 10.32 -2.82
CA TYR A 198 -7.10 10.37 -1.79
C TYR A 198 -8.45 10.89 -2.31
N ASN A 199 -8.43 11.84 -3.25
CA ASN A 199 -9.66 12.43 -3.79
C ASN A 199 -10.35 11.57 -4.85
N THR A 200 -9.66 10.53 -5.36
CA THR A 200 -10.14 9.66 -6.45
C THR A 200 -10.35 8.22 -5.99
N LEU A 201 -10.59 8.00 -4.69
CA LEU A 201 -10.83 6.67 -4.08
C LEU A 201 -11.86 5.86 -4.87
N PRO A 202 -11.66 4.53 -5.06
CA PRO A 202 -12.62 3.69 -5.74
C PRO A 202 -13.98 3.64 -5.02
N ASP A 203 -15.03 3.99 -5.73
CA ASP A 203 -16.42 3.86 -5.28
C ASP A 203 -17.16 2.73 -6.02
N ASN A 204 -16.52 2.16 -7.05
CA ASN A 204 -17.03 1.12 -7.92
C ASN A 204 -16.49 -0.29 -7.61
N LEU A 205 -15.70 -0.46 -6.53
CA LEU A 205 -14.99 -1.71 -6.23
C LEU A 205 -15.95 -2.92 -6.10
N ASP A 206 -17.09 -2.76 -5.43
CA ASP A 206 -18.10 -3.85 -5.30
C ASP A 206 -18.62 -4.29 -6.68
N SER A 207 -18.94 -3.36 -7.57
CA SER A 207 -19.40 -3.66 -8.93
C SER A 207 -18.28 -4.25 -9.80
N LEU A 208 -17.03 -3.83 -9.62
CA LEU A 208 -15.87 -4.40 -10.28
C LEU A 208 -15.69 -5.87 -9.88
N LEU A 209 -15.68 -6.16 -8.57
CA LEU A 209 -15.48 -7.50 -8.05
C LEU A 209 -16.66 -8.45 -8.38
N LYS A 210 -17.88 -7.94 -8.59
CA LYS A 210 -19.01 -8.74 -9.10
C LYS A 210 -18.83 -9.12 -10.56
N ARG A 211 -18.31 -8.20 -11.40
CA ARG A 211 -18.04 -8.45 -12.82
C ARG A 211 -16.78 -9.29 -13.05
N HIS A 212 -15.78 -9.07 -12.22
CA HIS A 212 -14.47 -9.73 -12.27
C HIS A 212 -14.15 -10.33 -10.90
N PRO A 213 -14.73 -11.49 -10.55
CA PRO A 213 -14.41 -12.14 -9.28
C PRO A 213 -12.95 -12.54 -9.21
N VAL A 214 -12.30 -12.26 -8.08
CA VAL A 214 -10.93 -12.71 -7.83
C VAL A 214 -10.86 -14.22 -7.87
N LYS A 215 -9.90 -14.78 -8.58
CA LYS A 215 -9.77 -16.24 -8.82
C LYS A 215 -8.76 -16.93 -7.90
N CYS A 216 -7.97 -16.15 -7.16
CA CYS A 216 -7.01 -16.66 -6.18
C CYS A 216 -7.52 -16.42 -4.74
N PRO A 217 -6.92 -17.08 -3.74
CA PRO A 217 -7.19 -16.78 -2.34
C PRO A 217 -6.90 -15.31 -2.01
N VAL A 218 -7.64 -14.77 -1.04
CA VAL A 218 -7.40 -13.45 -0.48
C VAL A 218 -7.30 -13.57 1.03
N SER A 219 -6.32 -12.92 1.64
CA SER A 219 -6.16 -12.83 3.09
C SER A 219 -5.97 -11.39 3.55
N PHE A 220 -6.08 -11.16 4.84
CA PHE A 220 -6.00 -9.84 5.43
C PHE A 220 -5.17 -9.88 6.72
N ILE A 221 -4.26 -8.92 6.88
CA ILE A 221 -3.60 -8.63 8.14
C ILE A 221 -3.98 -7.22 8.56
N GLY A 222 -4.52 -7.04 9.76
CA GLY A 222 -4.94 -5.74 10.28
C GLY A 222 -4.30 -5.35 11.59
N GLY A 223 -4.23 -4.06 11.87
CA GLY A 223 -3.80 -3.52 13.16
C GLY A 223 -4.94 -3.49 14.17
N THR A 224 -4.74 -4.02 15.40
CA THR A 224 -5.77 -4.02 16.46
C THR A 224 -6.24 -2.61 16.84
N HIS A 225 -5.42 -1.60 16.57
CA HIS A 225 -5.69 -0.19 16.84
C HIS A 225 -5.93 0.64 15.56
N SER A 226 -6.13 -0.03 14.40
CA SER A 226 -6.42 0.66 13.14
C SER A 226 -7.72 1.45 13.22
N ALA A 227 -7.62 2.75 12.95
CA ALA A 227 -8.77 3.63 12.83
C ALA A 227 -9.54 3.34 11.53
N GLU A 228 -8.84 2.97 10.48
CA GLU A 228 -9.37 2.64 9.15
C GLU A 228 -10.28 1.40 9.22
N MET A 229 -9.86 0.34 9.92
CA MET A 229 -10.69 -0.83 10.15
C MET A 229 -11.97 -0.49 10.91
N LYS A 230 -11.87 0.36 11.94
CA LYS A 230 -13.04 0.81 12.73
C LYS A 230 -13.99 1.66 11.90
N GLN A 231 -13.46 2.55 11.08
CA GLN A 231 -14.24 3.46 10.24
C GLN A 231 -14.93 2.74 9.08
N VAL A 232 -14.21 1.86 8.38
CA VAL A 232 -14.71 1.11 7.23
C VAL A 232 -15.61 -0.05 7.68
N GLY A 233 -15.24 -0.75 8.76
CA GLY A 233 -15.83 -2.00 9.18
C GLY A 233 -15.25 -3.18 8.41
N MET A 234 -15.53 -4.40 8.85
CA MET A 234 -14.85 -5.62 8.35
C MET A 234 -15.73 -6.53 7.51
N ALA A 235 -17.04 -6.31 7.43
CA ALA A 235 -17.98 -7.25 6.84
C ALA A 235 -17.65 -7.63 5.38
N MET A 236 -17.27 -6.67 4.53
CA MET A 236 -16.88 -6.97 3.15
C MET A 236 -15.50 -7.62 3.09
N THR A 237 -14.57 -7.22 3.93
CA THR A 237 -13.24 -7.84 4.07
C THR A 237 -13.37 -9.30 4.49
N GLU A 238 -14.16 -9.60 5.52
CA GLU A 238 -14.46 -10.97 5.97
C GLU A 238 -15.07 -11.83 4.85
N LYS A 239 -15.99 -11.26 4.08
CA LYS A 239 -16.61 -11.94 2.94
C LYS A 239 -15.59 -12.29 1.86
N ILE A 240 -14.73 -11.36 1.46
CA ILE A 240 -13.74 -11.56 0.39
C ILE A 240 -12.63 -12.51 0.82
N THR A 241 -12.19 -12.41 2.07
CA THR A 241 -11.12 -13.25 2.62
C THR A 241 -11.63 -14.62 3.07
N HIS A 242 -12.93 -14.85 3.09
CA HIS A 242 -13.54 -16.05 3.70
C HIS A 242 -13.02 -16.29 5.14
N GLY A 243 -12.87 -15.21 5.91
CA GLY A 243 -12.40 -15.25 7.30
C GLY A 243 -10.88 -15.45 7.48
N ARG A 244 -10.08 -15.46 6.40
CA ARG A 244 -8.61 -15.50 6.50
C ARG A 244 -8.07 -14.14 6.94
N ILE A 245 -8.18 -13.90 8.24
CA ILE A 245 -7.84 -12.63 8.89
C ILE A 245 -6.87 -12.89 10.04
N MET A 246 -5.79 -12.12 10.07
CA MET A 246 -4.84 -12.07 11.18
C MET A 246 -4.79 -10.64 11.73
N LEU A 247 -4.59 -10.50 13.03
CA LEU A 247 -4.44 -9.20 13.67
C LEU A 247 -3.06 -9.08 14.32
N ILE A 248 -2.44 -7.92 14.15
CA ILE A 248 -1.18 -7.53 14.81
C ILE A 248 -1.50 -6.36 15.76
N ASP A 249 -0.91 -6.38 16.95
CA ASP A 249 -0.98 -5.23 17.84
C ASP A 249 -0.26 -4.03 17.21
N GLY A 250 -1.01 -3.03 16.75
CA GLY A 250 -0.49 -1.84 16.06
C GLY A 250 -1.59 -0.98 15.44
N SER A 251 -1.21 0.19 14.95
CA SER A 251 -2.10 1.09 14.22
C SER A 251 -2.22 0.68 12.75
N HIS A 252 -2.88 1.50 11.92
CA HIS A 252 -2.86 1.38 10.47
C HIS A 252 -1.43 1.27 9.89
N LEU A 253 -0.47 1.88 10.56
CA LEU A 253 0.94 1.91 10.15
C LEU A 253 1.79 0.82 10.83
N PHE A 254 1.17 -0.27 11.31
CA PHE A 254 1.92 -1.36 11.96
C PHE A 254 3.07 -1.94 11.10
N PRO A 255 3.03 -1.93 9.74
CA PRO A 255 4.19 -2.37 8.97
C PRO A 255 5.44 -1.50 9.18
N MET A 256 5.26 -0.23 9.56
CA MET A 256 6.32 0.69 9.93
C MET A 256 6.66 0.63 11.42
N GLU A 257 5.68 0.33 12.26
CA GLU A 257 5.85 0.23 13.71
C GLU A 257 6.54 -1.08 14.13
N LYS A 258 6.19 -2.18 13.44
CA LYS A 258 6.60 -3.56 13.77
C LYS A 258 6.96 -4.36 12.51
N PRO A 259 7.99 -3.92 11.75
CA PRO A 259 8.30 -4.52 10.45
C PRO A 259 8.66 -6.00 10.52
N LEU A 260 9.35 -6.44 11.59
CA LEU A 260 9.74 -7.85 11.75
C LEU A 260 8.54 -8.75 12.08
N ALA A 261 7.64 -8.30 12.95
CA ALA A 261 6.40 -9.01 13.26
C ALA A 261 5.48 -9.05 12.02
N THR A 262 5.44 -7.97 11.25
CA THR A 262 4.72 -7.91 9.97
C THR A 262 5.28 -8.93 8.98
N ALA A 263 6.60 -9.05 8.85
CA ALA A 263 7.21 -10.06 7.97
C ALA A 263 6.85 -11.50 8.39
N ALA A 264 6.85 -11.79 9.69
CA ALA A 264 6.45 -13.10 10.21
C ALA A 264 4.96 -13.40 9.95
N ALA A 265 4.09 -12.40 10.11
CA ALA A 265 2.66 -12.55 9.82
C ALA A 265 2.39 -12.73 8.32
N ILE A 266 3.12 -12.02 7.45
CA ILE A 266 3.06 -12.21 6.00
C ILE A 266 3.46 -13.66 5.66
N GLU A 267 4.61 -14.13 6.14
CA GLU A 267 5.08 -15.50 5.92
C GLU A 267 4.02 -16.52 6.37
N ALA A 268 3.51 -16.41 7.60
CA ALA A 268 2.48 -17.29 8.11
C ALA A 268 1.20 -17.27 7.25
N SER A 269 0.75 -16.08 6.83
CA SER A 269 -0.42 -15.95 5.96
C SER A 269 -0.22 -16.63 4.62
N LEU A 270 0.94 -16.47 3.98
CA LEU A 270 1.23 -17.04 2.66
C LEU A 270 1.42 -18.56 2.72
N LEU A 271 2.06 -19.09 3.78
CA LEU A 271 2.29 -20.54 3.95
C LEU A 271 1.01 -21.30 4.36
N CYS A 272 0.03 -20.62 4.97
CA CYS A 272 -1.26 -21.22 5.32
C CYS A 272 -2.27 -21.23 4.16
N MET A 273 -1.89 -20.76 2.96
CA MET A 273 -2.78 -20.74 1.81
C MET A 273 -2.88 -22.10 1.11
N PRO A 274 -4.09 -22.49 0.62
CA PRO A 274 -4.24 -23.72 -0.17
C PRO A 274 -3.36 -23.66 -1.41
N GLY A 275 -2.52 -24.69 -1.62
CA GLY A 275 -1.68 -24.83 -2.82
C GLY A 275 -0.23 -24.37 -2.66
N VAL A 276 0.26 -24.17 -1.45
CA VAL A 276 1.67 -23.84 -1.13
C VAL A 276 2.44 -25.07 -0.59
N VAL A 277 2.00 -26.30 -0.90
CA VAL A 277 2.75 -27.54 -0.61
C VAL A 277 3.17 -28.19 -1.92
#